data_c7eda6bb73f398b58333f64d78c3645f
#
_entry.id   c7eda6bb73f398b58333f64d78c3645f
#
_cell.length_a   1.000
_cell.length_b   1.000
_cell.length_c   1.000
_cell.angle_alpha   90.00
_cell.angle_beta   90.00
_cell.angle_gamma   90.00
#
_symmetry.space_group_name_H-M   'P 1'
#
loop_
_entity.id
_entity.type
_entity.pdbx_description
1 polymer ?
#
loop_
_entity_poly.entity_id
_entity_poly.type
_entity_poly.pdbx_seq_one_letter_code
_entity_poly.pdbx_strand_id
1 'polypeptide(L)'
;MNETIAILGAVSEEIAGIKRKINISDRVRLDKSEAWFGKWHGKNIVLVRTGVGRKRAKNATHQVIDKFNPEVIISMGYAGALTEGLNVGDLFVASTILSPESDSMSFDMGDPKNLKWLELTKKTQPPENVKLKVGRLITVDMVVHTPEAKKELGNRFRAEAVEMETLEIALLTRLNKIPFISIRGISDAVNHELIDSSSFLGNDGEVSKLRAGWYVLTHPKSLKNAFSLRCNTQIATQNLTDFI
;
A
#
# COMPACT_ATOMS: atom_id res chain seq x y z
N MET A 1 -12.24 25.94 7.04
CA MET A 1 -11.05 25.44 6.32
C MET A 1 -11.48 24.19 5.56
N ASN A 2 -11.19 24.11 4.25
CA ASN A 2 -11.57 22.93 3.47
C ASN A 2 -10.66 21.76 3.90
N GLU A 3 -11.24 20.78 4.55
CA GLU A 3 -10.58 19.56 5.00
C GLU A 3 -9.97 18.82 3.79
N THR A 4 -8.67 18.59 3.81
CA THR A 4 -7.95 17.91 2.73
C THR A 4 -7.60 16.49 3.17
N ILE A 5 -7.98 15.50 2.38
CA ILE A 5 -7.64 14.08 2.57
C ILE A 5 -6.49 13.75 1.65
N ALA A 6 -5.39 13.23 2.17
CA ALA A 6 -4.29 12.72 1.36
C ALA A 6 -4.42 11.20 1.19
N ILE A 7 -4.36 10.72 -0.06
CA ILE A 7 -4.39 9.31 -0.41
C ILE A 7 -3.06 8.97 -1.09
N LEU A 8 -2.29 8.07 -0.50
CA LEU A 8 -0.95 7.70 -0.93
C LEU A 8 -0.92 6.25 -1.39
N GLY A 9 -0.41 6.03 -2.61
CA GLY A 9 -0.10 4.70 -3.14
C GLY A 9 1.28 4.69 -3.80
N ALA A 10 1.92 3.53 -3.87
CA ALA A 10 3.30 3.41 -4.35
C ALA A 10 3.39 3.50 -5.88
N VAL A 11 2.51 2.83 -6.58
CA VAL A 11 2.54 2.71 -8.05
C VAL A 11 1.28 3.26 -8.70
N SER A 12 1.38 3.55 -10.01
CA SER A 12 0.27 4.12 -10.78
C SER A 12 -0.96 3.23 -10.80
N GLU A 13 -0.76 1.93 -10.81
CA GLU A 13 -1.82 0.92 -10.84
C GLU A 13 -2.68 0.96 -9.58
N GLU A 14 -2.07 1.12 -8.39
CA GLU A 14 -2.77 1.20 -7.11
C GLU A 14 -3.74 2.38 -7.06
N ILE A 15 -3.30 3.53 -7.56
CA ILE A 15 -4.06 4.79 -7.46
C ILE A 15 -4.96 5.05 -8.68
N ALA A 16 -4.87 4.24 -9.74
CA ALA A 16 -5.54 4.49 -11.01
C ALA A 16 -7.07 4.57 -10.88
N GLY A 17 -7.66 3.74 -10.04
CA GLY A 17 -9.11 3.74 -9.80
C GLY A 17 -9.57 5.04 -9.15
N ILE A 18 -8.93 5.45 -8.07
CA ILE A 18 -9.23 6.69 -7.36
C ILE A 18 -8.97 7.90 -8.26
N LYS A 19 -7.86 7.89 -9.03
CA LYS A 19 -7.54 8.96 -9.97
C LYS A 19 -8.64 9.22 -11.00
N ARG A 20 -9.36 8.19 -11.44
CA ARG A 20 -10.51 8.34 -12.35
C ARG A 20 -11.75 8.93 -11.69
N LYS A 21 -11.89 8.75 -10.36
CA LYS A 21 -13.06 9.24 -9.59
C LYS A 21 -12.89 10.70 -9.12
N ILE A 22 -11.66 11.20 -9.04
CA ILE A 22 -11.36 12.57 -8.60
C ILE A 22 -11.53 13.54 -9.79
N ASN A 23 -12.23 14.66 -9.54
CA ASN A 23 -12.21 15.81 -10.45
C ASN A 23 -10.92 16.60 -10.22
N ILE A 24 -9.86 16.25 -10.99
CA ILE A 24 -8.52 16.81 -10.85
C ILE A 24 -8.52 18.24 -11.34
N SER A 25 -8.06 19.17 -10.50
CA SER A 25 -7.88 20.59 -10.81
C SER A 25 -6.42 20.97 -11.04
N ASP A 26 -5.48 20.24 -10.42
CA ASP A 26 -4.05 20.57 -10.51
C ASP A 26 -3.17 19.32 -10.39
N ARG A 27 -1.95 19.39 -10.93
CA ARG A 27 -0.90 18.37 -10.83
C ARG A 27 0.36 19.00 -10.27
N VAL A 28 0.84 18.45 -9.18
CA VAL A 28 2.02 18.94 -8.48
C VAL A 28 3.11 17.88 -8.50
N ARG A 29 4.30 18.28 -8.93
CA ARG A 29 5.49 17.44 -8.83
C ARG A 29 6.09 17.60 -7.42
N LEU A 30 6.31 16.48 -6.75
CA LEU A 30 6.93 16.40 -5.43
C LEU A 30 8.26 15.64 -5.57
N ASP A 31 9.36 16.36 -5.87
CA ASP A 31 10.67 15.75 -6.15
C ASP A 31 10.55 14.53 -7.09
N LYS A 32 10.72 13.31 -6.56
CA LYS A 32 10.58 12.04 -7.30
C LYS A 32 9.18 11.44 -7.28
N SER A 33 8.20 12.15 -6.70
CA SER A 33 6.81 11.73 -6.56
C SER A 33 5.88 12.64 -7.35
N GLU A 34 4.65 12.19 -7.59
CA GLU A 34 3.63 12.98 -8.28
C GLU A 34 2.38 13.07 -7.41
N ALA A 35 1.78 14.25 -7.36
CA ALA A 35 0.52 14.48 -6.67
C ALA A 35 -0.50 15.14 -7.61
N TRP A 36 -1.75 14.75 -7.45
CA TRP A 36 -2.91 15.33 -8.12
C TRP A 36 -3.84 15.90 -7.04
N PHE A 37 -4.14 17.17 -7.15
CA PHE A 37 -5.11 17.85 -6.32
C PHE A 37 -6.45 17.92 -7.05
N GLY A 38 -7.54 17.71 -6.31
CA GLY A 38 -8.89 17.77 -6.90
C GLY A 38 -9.98 17.59 -5.87
N LYS A 39 -11.20 17.37 -6.35
CA LYS A 39 -12.38 17.16 -5.50
C LYS A 39 -13.01 15.79 -5.76
N TRP A 40 -13.44 15.15 -4.69
CA TRP A 40 -14.22 13.94 -4.72
C TRP A 40 -15.25 13.96 -3.59
N HIS A 41 -16.53 13.74 -3.92
CA HIS A 41 -17.65 13.85 -2.97
C HIS A 41 -17.63 15.14 -2.12
N GLY A 42 -17.29 16.28 -2.74
CA GLY A 42 -17.22 17.57 -2.05
C GLY A 42 -16.01 17.80 -1.15
N LYS A 43 -15.15 16.79 -0.95
CA LYS A 43 -13.91 16.90 -0.18
C LYS A 43 -12.72 17.22 -1.08
N ASN A 44 -11.74 17.95 -0.55
CA ASN A 44 -10.47 18.14 -1.23
C ASN A 44 -9.60 16.89 -1.08
N ILE A 45 -9.07 16.41 -2.18
CA ILE A 45 -8.23 15.21 -2.23
C ILE A 45 -6.86 15.57 -2.77
N VAL A 46 -5.83 15.10 -2.11
CA VAL A 46 -4.47 15.01 -2.66
C VAL A 46 -4.15 13.55 -2.88
N LEU A 47 -4.16 13.12 -4.14
CA LEU A 47 -3.78 11.76 -4.54
C LEU A 47 -2.30 11.75 -4.89
N VAL A 48 -1.53 10.83 -4.31
CA VAL A 48 -0.07 10.82 -4.43
C VAL A 48 0.45 9.46 -4.89
N ARG A 49 1.32 9.48 -5.91
CA ARG A 49 2.16 8.34 -6.27
C ARG A 49 3.53 8.53 -5.61
N THR A 50 3.79 7.76 -4.56
CA THR A 50 5.02 7.91 -3.76
C THR A 50 6.26 7.30 -4.43
N GLY A 51 6.09 6.25 -5.23
CA GLY A 51 7.15 5.31 -5.63
C GLY A 51 7.31 4.19 -4.61
N VAL A 52 7.95 3.09 -5.03
CA VAL A 52 8.10 1.86 -4.25
C VAL A 52 9.18 2.02 -3.17
N GLY A 53 8.90 1.48 -1.98
CA GLY A 53 9.83 1.32 -0.87
C GLY A 53 9.82 2.48 0.14
N ARG A 54 10.30 2.14 1.35
CA ARG A 54 10.24 2.98 2.56
C ARG A 54 10.78 4.40 2.34
N LYS A 55 11.96 4.53 1.71
CA LYS A 55 12.61 5.83 1.49
C LYS A 55 11.77 6.77 0.63
N ARG A 56 11.15 6.27 -0.44
CA ARG A 56 10.29 7.06 -1.31
C ARG A 56 9.00 7.44 -0.62
N ALA A 57 8.36 6.49 0.05
CA ALA A 57 7.16 6.73 0.83
C ALA A 57 7.39 7.81 1.90
N LYS A 58 8.51 7.73 2.65
CA LYS A 58 8.92 8.73 3.64
C LYS A 58 9.04 10.13 3.03
N ASN A 59 9.82 10.27 1.96
CA ASN A 59 10.05 11.57 1.33
C ASN A 59 8.77 12.18 0.76
N ALA A 60 7.94 11.37 0.09
CA ALA A 60 6.65 11.83 -0.43
C ALA A 60 5.71 12.28 0.68
N THR A 61 5.61 11.50 1.76
CA THR A 61 4.75 11.82 2.91
C THR A 61 5.16 13.13 3.57
N HIS A 62 6.47 13.34 3.77
CA HIS A 62 6.99 14.60 4.33
C HIS A 62 6.54 15.80 3.48
N GLN A 63 6.76 15.75 2.16
CA GLN A 63 6.35 16.83 1.26
C GLN A 63 4.83 17.04 1.20
N VAL A 64 4.05 15.96 1.32
CA VAL A 64 2.58 16.04 1.39
C VAL A 64 2.12 16.74 2.66
N ILE A 65 2.71 16.40 3.80
CA ILE A 65 2.42 17.05 5.08
C ILE A 65 2.76 18.53 5.03
N ASP A 66 3.96 18.88 4.60
CA ASP A 66 4.42 20.27 4.55
C ASP A 66 3.61 21.13 3.60
N LYS A 67 3.25 20.60 2.44
CA LYS A 67 2.61 21.38 1.38
C LYS A 67 1.10 21.48 1.52
N PHE A 68 0.43 20.43 1.99
CA PHE A 68 -1.02 20.32 1.96
C PHE A 68 -1.66 20.26 3.34
N ASN A 69 -0.88 20.03 4.41
CA ASN A 69 -1.37 19.91 5.79
C ASN A 69 -2.67 19.10 5.89
N PRO A 70 -2.67 17.82 5.49
CA PRO A 70 -3.89 17.02 5.38
C PRO A 70 -4.52 16.74 6.75
N GLU A 71 -5.84 16.66 6.79
CA GLU A 71 -6.61 16.25 7.97
C GLU A 71 -6.42 14.76 8.32
N VAL A 72 -6.24 13.95 7.29
CA VAL A 72 -5.99 12.51 7.41
C VAL A 72 -5.12 12.03 6.25
N ILE A 73 -4.31 11.02 6.50
CA ILE A 73 -3.54 10.31 5.47
C ILE A 73 -4.04 8.87 5.37
N ILE A 74 -4.48 8.50 4.18
CA ILE A 74 -4.87 7.15 3.81
C ILE A 74 -3.73 6.53 2.99
N SER A 75 -3.06 5.51 3.51
CA SER A 75 -2.13 4.70 2.74
C SER A 75 -2.89 3.56 2.08
N MET A 76 -2.93 3.54 0.76
CA MET A 76 -3.56 2.47 -0.01
C MET A 76 -2.53 1.75 -0.89
N GLY A 77 -2.76 0.49 -1.21
CA GLY A 77 -1.89 -0.27 -2.10
C GLY A 77 -2.07 -1.76 -1.98
N TYR A 78 -1.11 -2.50 -2.50
CA TYR A 78 -1.13 -3.95 -2.44
C TYR A 78 -0.42 -4.48 -1.20
N ALA A 79 -0.76 -5.74 -0.83
CA ALA A 79 -0.03 -6.51 0.16
C ALA A 79 -0.06 -7.99 -0.23
N GLY A 80 1.02 -8.71 0.09
CA GLY A 80 1.05 -10.17 0.05
C GLY A 80 0.47 -10.76 1.33
N ALA A 81 -0.30 -11.85 1.21
CA ALA A 81 -0.77 -12.60 2.36
C ALA A 81 0.38 -13.43 2.98
N LEU A 82 0.47 -13.42 4.32
CA LEU A 82 1.41 -14.22 5.09
C LEU A 82 0.75 -15.43 5.78
N THR A 83 -0.58 -15.47 5.80
CA THR A 83 -1.38 -16.50 6.45
C THR A 83 -2.43 -17.05 5.50
N GLU A 84 -2.88 -18.26 5.79
CA GLU A 84 -4.05 -18.83 5.10
C GLU A 84 -5.33 -18.05 5.44
N GLY A 85 -6.30 -18.09 4.52
CA GLY A 85 -7.60 -17.41 4.69
C GLY A 85 -7.65 -15.97 4.21
N LEU A 86 -6.53 -15.40 3.71
CA LEU A 86 -6.48 -14.18 2.90
C LEU A 86 -6.25 -14.57 1.44
N ASN A 87 -7.22 -14.21 0.58
CA ASN A 87 -7.20 -14.51 -0.84
C ASN A 87 -6.92 -13.25 -1.67
N VAL A 88 -6.53 -13.45 -2.91
CA VAL A 88 -6.39 -12.35 -3.87
C VAL A 88 -7.70 -11.58 -3.98
N GLY A 89 -7.61 -10.26 -3.88
CA GLY A 89 -8.75 -9.36 -3.91
C GLY A 89 -9.37 -9.08 -2.54
N ASP A 90 -9.06 -9.85 -1.50
CA ASP A 90 -9.50 -9.51 -0.14
C ASP A 90 -8.90 -8.15 0.30
N LEU A 91 -9.59 -7.47 1.18
CA LEU A 91 -9.15 -6.20 1.77
C LEU A 91 -8.55 -6.43 3.15
N PHE A 92 -7.48 -5.71 3.42
CA PHE A 92 -6.77 -5.78 4.69
C PHE A 92 -6.56 -4.38 5.26
N VAL A 93 -6.90 -4.20 6.53
CA VAL A 93 -6.70 -2.95 7.28
C VAL A 93 -5.70 -3.19 8.39
N ALA A 94 -4.65 -2.40 8.43
CA ALA A 94 -3.64 -2.53 9.48
C ALA A 94 -4.15 -1.98 10.82
N SER A 95 -4.18 -2.82 11.86
CA SER A 95 -4.34 -2.38 13.26
C SER A 95 -3.00 -2.12 13.92
N THR A 96 -1.97 -2.82 13.47
CA THR A 96 -0.58 -2.67 13.91
C THR A 96 0.33 -2.82 12.72
N ILE A 97 1.37 -1.99 12.63
CA ILE A 97 2.37 -2.05 11.56
C ILE A 97 3.73 -2.30 12.20
N LEU A 98 4.45 -3.29 11.68
CA LEU A 98 5.69 -3.82 12.24
C LEU A 98 6.88 -3.59 11.31
N SER A 99 8.09 -3.58 11.88
CA SER A 99 9.35 -3.69 11.16
C SER A 99 10.05 -5.01 11.53
N PRO A 100 10.63 -5.74 10.59
CA PRO A 100 11.46 -6.90 10.90
C PRO A 100 12.81 -6.55 11.55
N GLU A 101 13.23 -5.27 11.44
CA GLU A 101 14.53 -4.81 11.90
C GLU A 101 14.56 -4.47 13.39
N SER A 102 13.41 -4.06 13.95
CA SER A 102 13.31 -3.66 15.35
C SER A 102 11.88 -3.69 15.86
N ASP A 103 11.66 -4.37 16.98
CA ASP A 103 10.37 -4.39 17.68
C ASP A 103 9.96 -3.01 18.20
N SER A 104 10.94 -2.11 18.42
CA SER A 104 10.67 -0.72 18.83
C SER A 104 10.16 0.15 17.67
N MET A 105 10.41 -0.26 16.42
CA MET A 105 9.90 0.40 15.22
C MET A 105 8.55 -0.21 14.84
N SER A 106 7.53 0.12 15.61
CA SER A 106 6.16 -0.29 15.33
C SER A 106 5.20 0.89 15.42
N PHE A 107 4.07 0.74 14.77
CA PHE A 107 2.97 1.69 14.84
C PHE A 107 1.68 0.95 15.20
N ASP A 108 1.01 1.41 16.23
CA ASP A 108 -0.28 0.90 16.67
C ASP A 108 -1.37 1.94 16.45
N MET A 109 -2.56 1.48 16.04
CA MET A 109 -3.72 2.34 15.77
C MET A 109 -4.45 2.79 17.04
N GLY A 110 -3.89 2.56 18.24
CA GLY A 110 -4.51 2.85 19.54
C GLY A 110 -4.74 4.34 19.83
N ASP A 111 -4.15 5.28 19.08
CA ASP A 111 -4.47 6.71 19.18
C ASP A 111 -5.96 6.93 18.85
N PRO A 112 -6.73 7.67 19.68
CA PRO A 112 -8.16 7.90 19.46
C PRO A 112 -8.51 8.45 18.08
N LYS A 113 -7.64 9.25 17.47
CA LYS A 113 -7.85 9.80 16.14
C LYS A 113 -7.78 8.72 15.07
N ASN A 114 -6.82 7.79 15.20
CA ASN A 114 -6.68 6.65 14.30
C ASN A 114 -7.80 5.63 14.52
N LEU A 115 -8.17 5.37 15.78
CA LEU A 115 -9.27 4.46 16.12
C LEU A 115 -10.59 4.89 15.49
N LYS A 116 -10.88 6.19 15.42
CA LYS A 116 -12.07 6.70 14.72
C LYS A 116 -12.10 6.24 13.26
N TRP A 117 -10.99 6.34 12.55
CA TRP A 117 -10.87 5.92 11.15
C TRP A 117 -10.92 4.40 11.01
N LEU A 118 -10.26 3.68 11.90
CA LEU A 118 -10.30 2.22 11.95
C LEU A 118 -11.72 1.70 12.14
N GLU A 119 -12.46 2.26 13.09
CA GLU A 119 -13.85 1.86 13.36
C GLU A 119 -14.79 2.24 12.21
N LEU A 120 -14.59 3.40 11.58
CA LEU A 120 -15.32 3.77 10.36
C LEU A 120 -15.07 2.73 9.25
N THR A 121 -13.81 2.38 9.02
CA THR A 121 -13.41 1.42 7.99
C THR A 121 -14.00 0.02 8.26
N LYS A 122 -14.02 -0.44 9.52
CA LYS A 122 -14.66 -1.71 9.90
C LYS A 122 -16.17 -1.74 9.64
N LYS A 123 -16.83 -0.60 9.76
CA LYS A 123 -18.29 -0.47 9.51
C LYS A 123 -18.63 -0.30 8.04
N THR A 124 -17.65 0.06 7.21
CA THR A 124 -17.85 0.18 5.76
C THR A 124 -17.97 -1.23 5.17
N GLN A 125 -19.04 -1.45 4.41
CA GLN A 125 -19.28 -2.74 3.77
C GLN A 125 -18.32 -2.92 2.59
N PRO A 126 -17.51 -3.99 2.56
CA PRO A 126 -16.66 -4.28 1.41
C PRO A 126 -17.50 -4.65 0.18
N PRO A 127 -16.92 -4.62 -1.03
CA PRO A 127 -17.58 -5.14 -2.22
C PRO A 127 -18.07 -6.57 -2.04
N GLU A 128 -19.05 -6.97 -2.84
CA GLU A 128 -19.63 -8.32 -2.78
C GLU A 128 -18.56 -9.40 -2.97
N ASN A 129 -18.61 -10.45 -2.15
CA ASN A 129 -17.66 -11.57 -2.11
C ASN A 129 -16.22 -11.19 -1.72
N VAL A 130 -15.99 -9.99 -1.19
CA VAL A 130 -14.69 -9.51 -0.70
C VAL A 130 -14.67 -9.55 0.82
N LYS A 131 -13.67 -10.21 1.40
CA LYS A 131 -13.46 -10.20 2.85
C LYS A 131 -12.69 -8.94 3.26
N LEU A 132 -13.10 -8.34 4.38
CA LEU A 132 -12.35 -7.30 5.06
C LEU A 132 -11.73 -7.88 6.32
N LYS A 133 -10.41 -7.93 6.39
CA LYS A 133 -9.67 -8.37 7.58
C LYS A 133 -8.91 -7.21 8.20
N VAL A 134 -8.95 -7.14 9.52
CA VAL A 134 -8.13 -6.22 10.32
C VAL A 134 -7.06 -7.02 11.04
N GLY A 135 -5.80 -6.58 10.96
CA GLY A 135 -4.71 -7.36 11.53
C GLY A 135 -3.36 -6.66 11.52
N ARG A 136 -2.30 -7.44 11.68
CA ARG A 136 -0.91 -6.97 11.76
C ARG A 136 -0.27 -6.98 10.37
N LEU A 137 0.22 -5.83 9.94
CA LEU A 137 0.93 -5.61 8.70
C LEU A 137 2.43 -5.50 8.99
N ILE A 138 3.28 -6.11 8.19
CA ILE A 138 4.73 -5.94 8.30
C ILE A 138 5.28 -5.23 7.06
N THR A 139 6.07 -4.17 7.30
CA THR A 139 6.74 -3.43 6.23
C THR A 139 8.17 -3.94 6.09
N VAL A 140 8.53 -4.39 4.89
CA VAL A 140 9.85 -4.95 4.55
C VAL A 140 10.54 -4.13 3.46
N ASP A 141 11.85 -4.31 3.31
CA ASP A 141 12.63 -3.60 2.27
C ASP A 141 12.67 -4.33 0.92
N MET A 142 12.35 -5.62 0.91
CA MET A 142 12.38 -6.46 -0.29
C MET A 142 11.12 -7.31 -0.40
N VAL A 143 10.75 -7.65 -1.64
CA VAL A 143 9.61 -8.54 -1.90
C VAL A 143 9.86 -9.92 -1.32
N VAL A 144 8.91 -10.42 -0.53
CA VAL A 144 8.90 -11.79 -0.01
C VAL A 144 8.27 -12.70 -1.06
N HIS A 145 9.09 -13.41 -1.83
CA HIS A 145 8.66 -14.06 -3.07
C HIS A 145 8.30 -15.54 -2.94
N THR A 146 8.83 -16.27 -1.94
CA THR A 146 8.51 -17.70 -1.77
C THR A 146 7.45 -17.96 -0.72
N PRO A 147 6.63 -19.01 -0.87
CA PRO A 147 5.64 -19.42 0.14
C PRO A 147 6.26 -19.70 1.51
N GLU A 148 7.46 -20.32 1.53
CA GLU A 148 8.19 -20.65 2.76
C GLU A 148 8.58 -19.37 3.50
N ALA A 149 9.18 -18.40 2.81
CA ALA A 149 9.57 -17.12 3.41
C ALA A 149 8.37 -16.31 3.90
N LYS A 150 7.23 -16.36 3.19
CA LYS A 150 5.98 -15.74 3.64
C LYS A 150 5.48 -16.37 4.94
N LYS A 151 5.43 -17.70 5.01
CA LYS A 151 4.98 -18.42 6.21
C LYS A 151 5.92 -18.18 7.39
N GLU A 152 7.23 -18.21 7.15
CA GLU A 152 8.24 -17.93 8.18
C GLU A 152 8.08 -16.51 8.75
N LEU A 153 7.97 -15.50 7.87
CA LEU A 153 7.76 -14.11 8.26
C LEU A 153 6.46 -13.93 9.06
N GLY A 154 5.36 -14.51 8.57
CA GLY A 154 4.06 -14.47 9.22
C GLY A 154 4.09 -15.08 10.62
N ASN A 155 4.71 -16.25 10.77
CA ASN A 155 4.84 -16.94 12.04
C ASN A 155 5.73 -16.17 13.03
N ARG A 156 6.91 -15.72 12.59
CA ARG A 156 7.89 -15.02 13.41
C ARG A 156 7.33 -13.72 14.01
N PHE A 157 6.63 -12.93 13.20
CA PHE A 157 6.12 -11.62 13.62
C PHE A 157 4.62 -11.64 13.97
N ARG A 158 3.96 -12.79 13.85
CA ARG A 158 2.49 -12.93 13.99
C ARG A 158 1.76 -11.90 13.12
N ALA A 159 2.28 -11.71 11.87
CA ALA A 159 1.73 -10.78 10.91
C ALA A 159 0.91 -11.53 9.85
N GLU A 160 -0.17 -10.93 9.38
CA GLU A 160 -1.05 -11.55 8.39
C GLU A 160 -0.81 -11.06 6.97
N ALA A 161 -0.18 -9.88 6.81
CA ALA A 161 0.11 -9.31 5.50
C ALA A 161 1.46 -8.59 5.49
N VAL A 162 2.08 -8.45 4.30
CA VAL A 162 3.38 -7.83 4.08
C VAL A 162 3.32 -6.82 2.92
N GLU A 163 4.02 -5.69 3.08
CA GLU A 163 4.20 -4.65 2.06
C GLU A 163 5.51 -3.86 2.31
N MET A 164 5.74 -2.73 1.59
CA MET A 164 7.07 -2.11 1.57
C MET A 164 7.11 -0.61 1.96
N GLU A 165 6.02 0.03 2.35
CA GLU A 165 5.92 1.49 2.51
C GLU A 165 5.28 1.98 3.80
N THR A 166 4.31 1.27 4.32
CA THR A 166 3.32 1.77 5.31
C THR A 166 3.94 2.29 6.59
N LEU A 167 4.96 1.61 7.11
CA LEU A 167 5.56 2.00 8.39
C LEU A 167 6.12 3.42 8.36
N GLU A 168 6.82 3.80 7.31
CA GLU A 168 7.40 5.15 7.21
C GLU A 168 6.32 6.24 7.12
N ILE A 169 5.23 5.95 6.41
CA ILE A 169 4.08 6.86 6.34
C ILE A 169 3.47 7.01 7.74
N ALA A 170 3.20 5.89 8.41
CA ALA A 170 2.58 5.87 9.73
C ALA A 170 3.43 6.57 10.80
N LEU A 171 4.76 6.38 10.80
CA LEU A 171 5.66 7.05 11.74
C LEU A 171 5.67 8.57 11.54
N LEU A 172 5.67 9.04 10.30
CA LEU A 172 5.59 10.48 10.00
C LEU A 172 4.24 11.08 10.38
N THR A 173 3.14 10.38 10.15
CA THR A 173 1.81 10.85 10.57
C THR A 173 1.71 10.96 12.09
N ARG A 174 2.25 9.98 12.85
CA ARG A 174 2.34 10.03 14.30
C ARG A 174 3.14 11.22 14.78
N LEU A 175 4.31 11.47 14.19
CA LEU A 175 5.17 12.60 14.54
C LEU A 175 4.46 13.95 14.35
N ASN A 176 3.65 14.06 13.29
CA ASN A 176 2.91 15.28 12.94
C ASN A 176 1.48 15.31 13.51
N LYS A 177 1.10 14.32 14.32
CA LYS A 177 -0.23 14.19 14.95
C LYS A 177 -1.40 14.19 13.93
N ILE A 178 -1.15 13.67 12.74
CA ILE A 178 -2.13 13.53 11.67
C ILE A 178 -2.78 12.14 11.78
N PRO A 179 -4.12 12.03 11.74
CA PRO A 179 -4.80 10.74 11.67
C PRO A 179 -4.34 9.92 10.47
N PHE A 180 -4.27 8.60 10.66
CA PHE A 180 -3.75 7.69 9.66
C PHE A 180 -4.60 6.42 9.56
N ILE A 181 -4.72 5.86 8.36
CA ILE A 181 -5.25 4.53 8.11
C ILE A 181 -4.50 3.87 6.96
N SER A 182 -4.27 2.57 7.05
CA SER A 182 -3.71 1.77 5.96
C SER A 182 -4.72 0.73 5.49
N ILE A 183 -5.03 0.75 4.19
CA ILE A 183 -5.95 -0.18 3.53
C ILE A 183 -5.22 -0.85 2.38
N ARG A 184 -5.21 -2.17 2.33
CA ARG A 184 -4.49 -2.98 1.35
C ARG A 184 -5.44 -3.91 0.60
N GLY A 185 -5.22 -4.06 -0.70
CA GLY A 185 -5.79 -5.15 -1.49
C GLY A 185 -4.77 -6.29 -1.57
N ILE A 186 -5.20 -7.51 -1.25
CA ILE A 186 -4.31 -8.66 -1.33
C ILE A 186 -4.03 -8.99 -2.80
N SER A 187 -2.76 -8.89 -3.19
CA SER A 187 -2.30 -9.17 -4.55
C SER A 187 -1.89 -10.62 -4.77
N ASP A 188 -1.48 -11.29 -3.68
CA ASP A 188 -0.96 -12.65 -3.74
C ASP A 188 -1.22 -13.40 -2.42
N ALA A 189 -1.69 -14.63 -2.54
CA ALA A 189 -1.92 -15.52 -1.41
C ALA A 189 -0.60 -16.08 -0.86
N VAL A 190 -0.62 -16.60 0.37
CA VAL A 190 0.56 -17.14 1.05
C VAL A 190 1.26 -18.26 0.27
N ASN A 191 0.49 -19.05 -0.48
CA ASN A 191 1.01 -20.17 -1.28
C ASN A 191 1.41 -19.77 -2.72
N HIS A 192 1.28 -18.49 -3.08
CA HIS A 192 1.69 -18.01 -4.40
C HIS A 192 3.17 -17.63 -4.39
N GLU A 193 3.93 -18.21 -5.31
CA GLU A 193 5.31 -17.82 -5.61
C GLU A 193 5.31 -16.57 -6.50
N LEU A 194 6.06 -15.56 -6.10
CA LEU A 194 6.27 -14.33 -6.88
C LEU A 194 7.60 -14.40 -7.62
N ILE A 195 7.75 -13.55 -8.61
CA ILE A 195 9.02 -13.34 -9.29
C ILE A 195 9.99 -12.64 -8.33
N ASP A 196 11.19 -13.15 -8.19
CA ASP A 196 12.25 -12.46 -7.46
C ASP A 196 12.59 -11.14 -8.16
N SER A 197 12.11 -10.05 -7.58
CA SER A 197 12.29 -8.71 -8.11
C SER A 197 13.62 -8.05 -7.71
N SER A 198 14.43 -8.70 -6.90
CA SER A 198 15.73 -8.17 -6.43
C SER A 198 16.66 -7.78 -7.60
N SER A 199 16.56 -8.50 -8.71
CA SER A 199 17.38 -8.28 -9.91
C SER A 199 17.00 -7.06 -10.74
N PHE A 200 15.81 -6.47 -10.56
CA PHE A 200 15.31 -5.37 -11.38
C PHE A 200 14.73 -4.18 -10.61
N LEU A 201 14.68 -4.25 -9.29
CA LEU A 201 14.49 -3.09 -8.43
C LEU A 201 15.81 -2.31 -8.39
N GLY A 202 15.77 -1.06 -8.85
CA GLY A 202 16.92 -0.15 -8.69
C GLY A 202 17.07 0.28 -7.23
N ASN A 203 18.29 0.70 -6.83
CA ASN A 203 18.57 1.27 -5.51
C ASN A 203 17.71 2.49 -5.16
N ASP A 204 17.03 3.05 -6.15
CA ASP A 204 16.12 4.19 -6.03
C ASP A 204 14.65 3.78 -5.97
N GLY A 205 14.34 2.47 -5.92
CA GLY A 205 12.97 1.92 -5.86
C GLY A 205 12.20 2.03 -7.19
N GLU A 206 12.88 2.30 -8.32
CA GLU A 206 12.25 2.19 -9.63
C GLU A 206 12.45 0.80 -10.24
N VAL A 207 11.36 0.25 -10.77
CA VAL A 207 11.43 -1.00 -11.55
C VAL A 207 12.03 -0.69 -12.92
N SER A 208 13.21 -1.22 -13.19
CA SER A 208 13.79 -1.13 -14.53
C SER A 208 12.99 -2.00 -15.50
N LYS A 209 12.16 -1.38 -16.33
CA LYS A 209 11.34 -2.07 -17.34
C LYS A 209 12.18 -2.91 -18.31
N LEU A 210 13.40 -2.48 -18.61
CA LEU A 210 14.34 -3.21 -19.47
C LEU A 210 14.85 -4.47 -18.79
N ARG A 211 15.26 -4.40 -17.51
CA ARG A 211 15.71 -5.57 -16.75
C ARG A 211 14.56 -6.54 -16.46
N ALA A 212 13.39 -6.04 -16.12
CA ALA A 212 12.18 -6.84 -15.93
C ALA A 212 11.79 -7.57 -17.23
N GLY A 213 11.81 -6.89 -18.39
CA GLY A 213 11.55 -7.48 -19.70
C GLY A 213 12.58 -8.57 -20.07
N TRP A 214 13.87 -8.32 -19.83
CA TRP A 214 14.93 -9.29 -20.06
C TRP A 214 14.80 -10.52 -19.17
N TYR A 215 14.48 -10.32 -17.87
CA TYR A 215 14.27 -11.42 -16.93
C TYR A 215 13.12 -12.33 -17.37
N VAL A 216 11.98 -11.72 -17.77
CA VAL A 216 10.80 -12.46 -18.24
C VAL A 216 11.11 -13.26 -19.52
N LEU A 217 11.89 -12.69 -20.45
CA LEU A 217 12.31 -13.38 -21.68
C LEU A 217 13.22 -14.58 -21.40
N THR A 218 14.09 -14.50 -20.40
CA THR A 218 15.03 -15.56 -20.04
C THR A 218 14.45 -16.63 -19.13
N HIS A 219 13.27 -16.37 -18.51
CA HIS A 219 12.61 -17.27 -17.58
C HIS A 219 11.13 -17.52 -17.98
N PRO A 220 10.84 -18.51 -18.85
CA PRO A 220 9.49 -18.73 -19.39
C PRO A 220 8.41 -18.97 -18.33
N LYS A 221 8.75 -19.59 -17.18
CA LYS A 221 7.84 -19.74 -16.03
C LYS A 221 7.41 -18.38 -15.44
N SER A 222 8.26 -17.38 -15.54
CA SER A 222 7.99 -16.01 -15.05
C SER A 222 6.91 -15.29 -15.86
N LEU A 223 6.69 -15.66 -17.13
CA LEU A 223 5.60 -15.10 -17.94
C LEU A 223 4.23 -15.43 -17.35
N LYS A 224 4.02 -16.69 -16.94
CA LYS A 224 2.76 -17.12 -16.32
C LYS A 224 2.54 -16.41 -14.98
N ASN A 225 3.58 -16.32 -14.16
CA ASN A 225 3.53 -15.64 -12.86
C ASN A 225 3.31 -14.13 -13.02
N ALA A 226 3.95 -13.48 -14.01
CA ALA A 226 3.75 -12.07 -14.30
C ALA A 226 2.31 -11.77 -14.77
N PHE A 227 1.75 -12.62 -15.64
CA PHE A 227 0.38 -12.48 -16.10
C PHE A 227 -0.63 -12.70 -14.96
N SER A 228 -0.43 -13.72 -14.14
CA SER A 228 -1.25 -13.99 -12.96
C SER A 228 -1.20 -12.81 -11.98
N LEU A 229 -0.01 -12.29 -11.67
CA LEU A 229 0.16 -11.14 -10.78
C LEU A 229 -0.56 -9.89 -11.33
N ARG A 230 -0.51 -9.66 -12.65
CA ARG A 230 -1.23 -8.56 -13.28
C ARG A 230 -2.74 -8.68 -13.12
N CYS A 231 -3.31 -9.86 -13.34
CA CYS A 231 -4.74 -10.11 -13.13
C CYS A 231 -5.11 -9.91 -11.66
N ASN A 232 -4.30 -10.43 -10.75
CA ASN A 232 -4.53 -10.33 -9.31
C ASN A 232 -4.48 -8.87 -8.82
N THR A 233 -3.51 -8.08 -9.29
CA THR A 233 -3.43 -6.66 -8.95
C THR A 233 -4.58 -5.86 -9.53
N GLN A 234 -5.13 -6.22 -10.69
CA GLN A 234 -6.33 -5.57 -11.22
C GLN A 234 -7.55 -5.81 -10.32
N ILE A 235 -7.74 -7.05 -9.84
CA ILE A 235 -8.82 -7.38 -8.88
C ILE A 235 -8.62 -6.59 -7.58
N ALA A 236 -7.42 -6.60 -7.03
CA ALA A 236 -7.10 -5.85 -5.81
C ALA A 236 -7.32 -4.33 -5.97
N THR A 237 -6.92 -3.75 -7.12
CA THR A 237 -7.17 -2.33 -7.43
C THR A 237 -8.66 -2.01 -7.49
N GLN A 238 -9.44 -2.86 -8.16
CA GLN A 238 -10.89 -2.64 -8.28
C GLN A 238 -11.54 -2.64 -6.89
N ASN A 239 -11.26 -3.67 -6.09
CA ASN A 239 -11.85 -3.80 -4.75
C ASN A 239 -11.42 -2.65 -3.81
N LEU A 240 -10.14 -2.25 -3.85
CA LEU A 240 -9.65 -1.07 -3.13
C LEU A 240 -10.36 0.21 -3.56
N THR A 241 -10.51 0.41 -4.88
CA THR A 241 -11.14 1.61 -5.44
C THR A 241 -12.61 1.72 -5.06
N ASP A 242 -13.31 0.59 -4.99
CA ASP A 242 -14.73 0.56 -4.66
C ASP A 242 -14.98 0.67 -3.15
N PHE A 243 -13.99 0.32 -2.34
CA PHE A 243 -14.06 0.39 -0.89
C PHE A 243 -13.71 1.77 -0.33
N ILE A 244 -12.73 2.50 -0.92
CA ILE A 244 -12.30 3.83 -0.49
C ILE A 244 -13.27 4.92 -0.99
#